data_53d377fe9b6845f7fd524c3f04ff03fd
#
_entry.id   53d377fe9b6845f7fd524c3f04ff03fd
#
_cell.length_a   1.000
_cell.length_b   1.000
_cell.length_c   1.000
_cell.angle_alpha   90.00
_cell.angle_beta   90.00
_cell.angle_gamma   90.00
#
_symmetry.space_group_name_H-M   'P 1'
#
loop_
_entity.id
_entity.type
_entity.pdbx_description
1 polymer ?
#
loop_
_entity_poly.entity_id
_entity_poly.type
_entity_poly.pdbx_seq_one_letter_code
_entity_poly.pdbx_strand_id
1 'polypeptide(L)' 'MAVVSLENNVKCYSSELRNALLKASNYQLDEQIAYRVAEVYARNLDYSDPELMHVGVTSVANNLLSRIKREYFKA' A
#
# COMPACT_ATOMS: atom_id res chain seq x y z
N MET A 1 -23.26 8.18 -5.40
CA MET A 1 -22.89 7.61 -4.11
C MET A 1 -21.40 7.63 -3.91
N ALA A 2 -20.88 8.82 -3.75
CA ALA A 2 -19.44 9.02 -3.63
C ALA A 2 -18.85 8.33 -2.39
N VAL A 3 -19.64 8.24 -1.33
CA VAL A 3 -19.15 7.65 -0.08
C VAL A 3 -18.82 6.18 -0.24
N VAL A 4 -19.67 5.45 -0.96
CA VAL A 4 -19.44 4.02 -1.20
C VAL A 4 -18.17 3.82 -2.03
N SER A 5 -17.98 4.70 -3.01
CA SER A 5 -16.82 4.63 -3.89
C SER A 5 -15.51 4.81 -3.12
N LEU A 6 -15.50 5.71 -2.13
CA LEU A 6 -14.30 5.97 -1.34
C LEU A 6 -13.88 4.72 -0.55
N GLU A 7 -14.84 4.08 0.10
CA GLU A 7 -14.54 2.86 0.86
C GLU A 7 -14.02 1.75 -0.04
N ASN A 8 -14.63 1.59 -1.21
CA ASN A 8 -14.17 0.59 -2.17
C ASN A 8 -12.78 0.89 -2.67
N ASN A 9 -12.48 2.16 -2.93
CA ASN A 9 -11.16 2.56 -3.38
C ASN A 9 -10.10 2.25 -2.33
N VAL A 10 -10.39 2.53 -1.07
CA VAL A 10 -9.47 2.23 0.02
C VAL A 10 -9.21 0.73 0.10
N LYS A 11 -10.26 -0.07 0.06
CA LYS A 11 -10.11 -1.52 0.13
C LYS A 11 -9.31 -2.09 -1.04
N CYS A 12 -9.65 -1.67 -2.24
CA CYS A 12 -8.97 -2.16 -3.44
C CYS A 12 -7.50 -1.75 -3.44
N TYR A 13 -7.24 -0.49 -3.17
CA TYR A 13 -5.88 0.02 -3.19
C TYR A 13 -5.02 -0.62 -2.10
N SER A 14 -5.56 -0.73 -0.88
CA SER A 14 -4.80 -1.32 0.22
C SER A 14 -4.48 -2.79 -0.06
N SER A 15 -5.40 -3.52 -0.68
CA SER A 15 -5.16 -4.92 -1.04
C SER A 15 -4.04 -5.03 -2.08
N GLU A 16 -4.08 -4.21 -3.11
CA GLU A 16 -3.05 -4.21 -4.14
C GLU A 16 -1.70 -3.78 -3.58
N LEU A 17 -1.69 -2.76 -2.74
CA LEU A 17 -0.45 -2.26 -2.15
C LEU A 17 0.14 -3.30 -1.20
N ARG A 18 -0.69 -3.96 -0.41
CA ARG A 18 -0.23 -5.03 0.46
C ARG A 18 0.47 -6.13 -0.35
N ASN A 19 -0.17 -6.56 -1.42
CA ASN A 19 0.41 -7.60 -2.27
C ASN A 19 1.72 -7.13 -2.89
N ALA A 20 1.77 -5.87 -3.33
CA ALA A 20 2.99 -5.32 -3.90
C ALA A 20 4.12 -5.23 -2.86
N LEU A 21 3.79 -4.85 -1.63
CA LEU A 21 4.77 -4.80 -0.55
C LEU A 21 5.35 -6.19 -0.27
N LEU A 22 4.49 -7.19 -0.20
CA LEU A 22 4.95 -8.55 0.04
C LEU A 22 5.82 -9.05 -1.09
N LYS A 23 5.41 -8.83 -2.33
CA LYS A 23 6.20 -9.26 -3.48
C LYS A 23 7.53 -8.54 -3.57
N ALA A 24 7.51 -7.21 -3.41
CA ALA A 24 8.72 -6.40 -3.53
C ALA A 24 9.74 -6.72 -2.44
N SER A 25 9.27 -7.14 -1.28
CA SER A 25 10.15 -7.54 -0.18
C SER A 25 10.54 -9.01 -0.26
N ASN A 26 10.10 -9.71 -1.30
CA ASN A 26 10.31 -11.13 -1.46
C ASN A 26 9.73 -11.90 -0.28
N TYR A 27 8.58 -11.44 0.20
CA TYR A 27 7.84 -12.02 1.32
C TYR A 27 8.62 -12.01 2.64
N GLN A 28 9.59 -11.12 2.74
CA GLN A 28 10.34 -10.93 3.98
C GLN A 28 9.65 -9.99 4.95
N LEU A 29 8.81 -9.10 4.44
CA LEU A 29 8.08 -8.16 5.29
C LEU A 29 6.97 -8.89 6.03
N ASP A 30 6.81 -8.56 7.32
CA ASP A 30 5.74 -9.13 8.13
C ASP A 30 4.39 -8.80 7.49
N GLU A 31 3.53 -9.81 7.38
CA GLU A 31 2.23 -9.66 6.73
C GLU A 31 1.34 -8.63 7.42
N GLN A 32 1.33 -8.62 8.73
CA GLN A 32 0.50 -7.69 9.49
C GLN A 32 0.97 -6.26 9.29
N ILE A 33 2.28 -6.08 9.25
CA ILE A 33 2.86 -4.76 8.99
C ILE A 33 2.53 -4.31 7.57
N ALA A 34 2.64 -5.21 6.61
CA ALA A 34 2.28 -4.89 5.22
C ALA A 34 0.83 -4.45 5.12
N TYR A 35 -0.06 -5.17 5.78
CA TYR A 35 -1.48 -4.84 5.78
C TYR A 35 -1.72 -3.46 6.40
N ARG A 36 -1.12 -3.19 7.55
CA ARG A 36 -1.31 -1.93 8.25
C ARG A 36 -0.75 -0.75 7.46
N VAL A 37 0.45 -0.89 6.93
CA VAL A 37 1.07 0.16 6.13
C VAL A 37 0.21 0.45 4.90
N ALA A 38 -0.24 -0.59 4.23
CA ALA A 38 -1.06 -0.43 3.03
C ALA A 38 -2.38 0.27 3.37
N GLU A 39 -3.02 -0.10 4.46
CA GLU A 39 -4.29 0.51 4.84
C GLU A 39 -4.13 1.99 5.20
N VAL A 40 -3.13 2.31 5.99
CA VAL A 40 -2.89 3.70 6.39
C VAL A 40 -2.58 4.55 5.16
N TYR A 41 -1.73 4.04 4.29
CA TYR A 41 -1.39 4.77 3.07
C TYR A 41 -2.61 4.99 2.20
N ALA A 42 -3.41 3.93 2.01
CA ALA A 42 -4.60 4.02 1.16
C ALA A 42 -5.62 5.02 1.70
N ARG A 43 -5.78 5.11 3.01
CA ARG A 43 -6.74 6.03 3.61
C ARG A 43 -6.31 7.49 3.49
N ASN A 44 -5.02 7.74 3.31
CA ASN A 44 -4.49 9.10 3.22
C ASN A 44 -4.29 9.56 1.78
N LEU A 45 -4.66 8.74 0.81
CA LEU A 45 -4.54 9.12 -0.59
C LEU A 45 -5.71 10.00 -1.03
N ASP A 46 -5.41 10.90 -1.95
CA ASP A 46 -6.42 11.72 -2.60
C ASP A 46 -6.82 11.05 -3.92
N TYR A 47 -7.92 10.34 -3.89
CA TYR A 47 -8.37 9.58 -5.06
C TYR A 47 -8.91 10.47 -6.19
N SER A 48 -9.06 11.76 -5.93
CA SER A 48 -9.45 12.71 -6.97
C SER A 48 -8.25 13.26 -7.73
N ASP A 49 -7.03 12.96 -7.27
CA ASP A 49 -5.80 13.42 -7.88
C ASP A 49 -5.50 12.60 -9.14
N PRO A 50 -5.48 13.21 -10.32
CA PRO A 50 -5.20 12.46 -11.54
C PRO A 50 -3.79 11.86 -11.57
N GLU A 51 -2.85 12.44 -10.85
CA GLU A 51 -1.49 11.92 -10.81
C GLU A 51 -1.42 10.57 -10.11
N LEU A 52 -2.35 10.31 -9.23
CA LEU A 52 -2.40 9.04 -8.53
C LEU A 52 -2.51 7.87 -9.51
N MET A 53 -3.20 8.09 -10.61
CA MET A 53 -3.43 7.04 -11.61
C MET A 53 -2.16 6.71 -12.40
N HIS A 54 -1.18 7.59 -12.38
CA HIS A 54 0.07 7.39 -13.12
C HIS A 54 1.15 6.73 -12.29
N VAL A 55 0.96 6.70 -10.98
CA VAL A 55 1.95 6.08 -10.09
C VAL A 55 1.56 4.63 -9.85
N GLY A 56 2.41 3.71 -10.29
CA GLY A 56 2.15 2.29 -10.10
C GLY A 56 2.28 1.87 -8.65
N VAL A 57 1.47 0.90 -8.25
CA VAL A 57 1.50 0.38 -6.89
C VAL A 57 2.89 -0.18 -6.56
N THR A 58 3.54 -0.78 -7.53
CA THR A 58 4.89 -1.34 -7.34
C THR A 58 5.89 -0.26 -6.95
N SER A 59 5.82 0.91 -7.61
CA SER A 59 6.71 2.02 -7.27
C SER A 59 6.46 2.52 -5.87
N VAL A 60 5.20 2.62 -5.48
CA VAL A 60 4.83 3.03 -4.13
C VAL A 60 5.37 2.02 -3.12
N ALA A 61 5.20 0.74 -3.40
CA ALA A 61 5.67 -0.32 -2.51
C ALA A 61 7.18 -0.24 -2.30
N ASN A 62 7.94 -0.06 -3.37
CA ASN A 62 9.39 0.05 -3.27
C ASN A 62 9.81 1.25 -2.44
N ASN A 63 9.13 2.37 -2.62
CA ASN A 63 9.39 3.58 -1.85
C ASN A 63 9.13 3.35 -0.36
N LEU A 64 7.99 2.76 -0.05
CA LEU A 64 7.60 2.49 1.33
C LEU A 64 8.55 1.50 2.01
N LEU A 65 8.98 0.46 1.27
CA LEU A 65 9.88 -0.53 1.83
C LEU A 65 11.20 0.10 2.30
N SER A 66 11.68 1.11 1.58
CA SER A 66 12.92 1.78 1.96
C SER A 66 12.79 2.56 3.26
N ARG A 67 11.55 2.81 3.70
CA ARG A 67 11.27 3.57 4.92
C ARG A 67 10.85 2.69 6.10
N ILE A 68 10.57 1.42 5.85
CA ILE A 68 10.15 0.51 6.90
C ILE A 68 11.37 -0.01 7.66
N LYS A 69 11.27 -0.05 8.97
CA LYS A 69 12.37 -0.52 9.81
C LYS A 69 12.66 -1.99 9.57
N ARG A 70 13.93 -2.34 9.65
CA ARG A 70 14.37 -3.70 9.40
C ARG A 70 13.78 -4.71 10.36
N GLU A 71 13.43 -4.29 11.56
CA GLU A 71 12.87 -5.19 12.54
C GLU A 71 11.54 -5.80 12.11
N TYR A 72 10.89 -5.19 11.13
CA TYR A 72 9.62 -5.71 10.61
C TYR A 72 9.80 -6.69 9.46
N PHE A 73 11.03 -6.98 9.10
CA PHE A 73 11.33 -7.97 8.06
C PHE A 73 11.74 -9.28 8.72
N LYS A 74 11.31 -10.36 8.12
CA LYS A 74 11.68 -11.69 8.61
C LYS A 74 13.12 -11.97 8.23
N ALA A 75 13.96 -11.87 9.14
CA ALA A 75 15.36 -12.15 8.96
C ALA A 75 15.99 -11.96 7.69
#